data_927ee31f87ed61f94acdbdca5c62e87d
#
_entry.id   927ee31f87ed61f94acdbdca5c62e87d
#
_cell.length_a   1.000
_cell.length_b   1.000
_cell.length_c   1.000
_cell.angle_alpha   90.00
_cell.angle_beta   90.00
_cell.angle_gamma   90.00
#
_symmetry.space_group_name_H-M   'P 1'
#
loop_
_entity.id
_entity.type
_entity.pdbx_description
1 polymer ?
#
loop_
_entity_poly.entity_id
_entity_poly.type
_entity_poly.pdbx_seq_one_letter_code
_entity_poly.pdbx_strand_id
1 'polypeptide(L)'
;PELFSTGYRFKKMDEAHHYAELVPGGVVTSFLMSLAKKINTNFIAGLVEIDDDRIYNSSITVGPEGFIGRYRKIHLFDTEKACFHIGTEPPPVFNLNGTKVGVMICFDWRFPEIARSLALNGAEIIAHPSNLVLPHCPQAMITRCLENRVYAITANRVGNENRVADEVLHFIGQSQVVDPDGNILIRASEIEEEVQIVEI
;
A
#
# COMPACT_ATOMS: atom_id res chain seq x y z
N PRO A 1 -4.93 -2.83 -2.10
CA PRO A 1 -3.85 -2.43 -3.02
C PRO A 1 -3.54 -0.92 -2.96
N GLU A 2 -2.45 -0.51 -3.61
CA GLU A 2 -2.10 0.87 -3.89
C GLU A 2 -3.12 1.48 -4.84
N LEU A 3 -3.54 2.76 -4.63
CA LEU A 3 -4.49 3.50 -5.49
C LEU A 3 -5.73 2.67 -5.86
N PHE A 4 -6.26 1.91 -4.90
CA PHE A 4 -7.26 0.86 -5.19
C PHE A 4 -8.57 1.40 -5.77
N SER A 5 -8.95 2.63 -5.42
CA SER A 5 -10.21 3.23 -5.83
C SER A 5 -10.18 3.87 -7.22
N THR A 6 -8.97 4.13 -7.76
CA THR A 6 -8.81 4.96 -8.97
C THR A 6 -8.12 4.24 -10.12
N GLY A 7 -7.40 3.14 -9.85
CA GLY A 7 -6.43 2.57 -10.75
C GLY A 7 -5.06 3.25 -10.62
N TYR A 8 -4.07 2.73 -11.35
CA TYR A 8 -2.66 3.03 -11.11
C TYR A 8 -2.07 4.04 -12.11
N ARG A 9 -2.35 3.84 -13.40
CA ARG A 9 -1.75 4.64 -14.47
C ARG A 9 -2.60 5.85 -14.81
N PHE A 10 -2.04 7.04 -14.68
CA PHE A 10 -2.66 8.30 -15.09
C PHE A 10 -1.99 8.84 -16.35
N LYS A 11 -2.78 9.43 -17.26
CA LYS A 11 -2.28 10.03 -18.49
C LYS A 11 -1.48 11.30 -18.22
N LYS A 12 -1.94 12.07 -17.23
CA LYS A 12 -1.40 13.38 -16.83
C LYS A 12 -1.71 13.66 -15.38
N MET A 13 -1.00 14.62 -14.80
CA MET A 13 -1.25 15.13 -13.45
C MET A 13 -2.71 15.59 -13.25
N ASP A 14 -3.31 16.26 -14.26
CA ASP A 14 -4.69 16.73 -14.19
C ASP A 14 -5.70 15.59 -14.00
N GLU A 15 -5.44 14.43 -14.61
CA GLU A 15 -6.29 13.24 -14.41
C GLU A 15 -6.16 12.70 -12.99
N ALA A 16 -4.95 12.59 -12.48
CA ALA A 16 -4.73 12.19 -11.10
C ALA A 16 -5.37 13.17 -10.12
N HIS A 17 -5.27 14.48 -10.39
CA HIS A 17 -5.89 15.53 -9.60
C HIS A 17 -7.42 15.40 -9.56
N HIS A 18 -8.06 15.01 -10.67
CA HIS A 18 -9.50 14.81 -10.72
C HIS A 18 -10.00 13.72 -9.75
N TYR A 19 -9.18 12.71 -9.51
CA TYR A 19 -9.50 11.59 -8.61
C TYR A 19 -8.96 11.76 -7.20
N ALA A 20 -8.21 12.84 -6.95
CA ALA A 20 -7.60 13.07 -5.65
C ALA A 20 -8.64 13.50 -4.61
N GLU A 21 -8.47 13.05 -3.40
CA GLU A 21 -9.34 13.40 -2.29
C GLU A 21 -8.55 13.93 -1.09
N LEU A 22 -9.20 14.79 -0.31
CA LEU A 22 -8.66 15.23 0.97
C LEU A 22 -8.57 14.07 1.96
N VAL A 23 -7.49 13.99 2.71
CA VAL A 23 -7.33 13.03 3.80
C VAL A 23 -7.30 13.79 5.13
N PRO A 24 -8.21 13.48 6.06
CA PRO A 24 -9.19 12.37 6.09
C PRO A 24 -10.58 12.67 5.51
N GLY A 25 -10.82 13.80 4.89
CA GLY A 25 -12.17 14.29 4.55
C GLY A 25 -12.80 13.72 3.27
N GLY A 26 -12.08 12.89 2.50
CA GLY A 26 -12.53 12.38 1.22
C GLY A 26 -13.56 11.25 1.30
N VAL A 27 -14.13 10.91 0.14
CA VAL A 27 -15.21 9.91 0.01
C VAL A 27 -14.73 8.51 0.37
N VAL A 28 -13.56 8.09 -0.14
CA VAL A 28 -13.00 6.77 0.12
C VAL A 28 -12.62 6.63 1.59
N THR A 29 -11.97 7.65 2.16
CA THR A 29 -11.60 7.66 3.58
C THR A 29 -12.85 7.56 4.46
N SER A 30 -13.89 8.35 4.17
CA SER A 30 -15.17 8.33 4.93
C SER A 30 -15.88 6.99 4.81
N PHE A 31 -15.89 6.39 3.63
CA PHE A 31 -16.43 5.05 3.41
C PHE A 31 -15.71 4.00 4.25
N LEU A 32 -14.37 3.99 4.20
CA LEU A 32 -13.57 3.01 4.95
C LEU A 32 -13.69 3.19 6.47
N MET A 33 -13.78 4.43 6.97
CA MET A 33 -14.07 4.69 8.40
C MET A 33 -15.44 4.14 8.81
N SER A 34 -16.46 4.35 7.98
CA SER A 34 -17.81 3.82 8.23
C SER A 34 -17.82 2.29 8.25
N LEU A 35 -17.09 1.67 7.31
CA LEU A 35 -16.97 0.22 7.24
C LEU A 35 -16.18 -0.32 8.43
N ALA A 36 -15.05 0.30 8.78
CA ALA A 36 -14.23 -0.06 9.94
C ALA A 36 -15.04 -0.11 11.23
N LYS A 37 -15.86 0.93 11.45
CA LYS A 37 -16.78 1.00 12.59
C LYS A 37 -17.83 -0.10 12.56
N LYS A 38 -18.43 -0.34 11.38
CA LYS A 38 -19.51 -1.34 11.21
C LYS A 38 -19.06 -2.77 11.52
N ILE A 39 -17.86 -3.14 11.08
CA ILE A 39 -17.36 -4.52 11.23
C ILE A 39 -16.24 -4.64 12.27
N ASN A 40 -15.97 -3.57 13.04
CA ASN A 40 -14.97 -3.53 14.11
C ASN A 40 -13.58 -3.98 13.66
N THR A 41 -13.08 -3.38 12.57
CA THR A 41 -11.83 -3.80 11.92
C THR A 41 -10.98 -2.58 11.50
N ASN A 42 -9.67 -2.76 11.38
CA ASN A 42 -8.78 -1.75 10.81
C ASN A 42 -8.59 -1.99 9.31
N PHE A 43 -8.46 -0.91 8.53
CA PHE A 43 -8.11 -0.95 7.12
C PHE A 43 -6.86 -0.14 6.83
N ILE A 44 -6.02 -0.68 5.96
CA ILE A 44 -4.89 0.03 5.34
C ILE A 44 -5.09 -0.05 3.84
N ALA A 45 -5.21 1.10 3.17
CA ALA A 45 -5.58 1.17 1.76
C ALA A 45 -4.92 2.35 1.06
N GLY A 46 -4.54 2.17 -0.22
CA GLY A 46 -3.90 3.21 -1.03
C GLY A 46 -4.89 4.05 -1.83
N LEU A 47 -4.70 5.35 -1.90
CA LEU A 47 -5.53 6.29 -2.65
C LEU A 47 -4.71 7.47 -3.21
N VAL A 48 -5.33 8.27 -4.09
CA VAL A 48 -4.79 9.56 -4.53
C VAL A 48 -5.20 10.62 -3.52
N GLU A 49 -4.22 11.22 -2.84
CA GLU A 49 -4.43 12.29 -1.87
C GLU A 49 -4.17 13.65 -2.50
N ILE A 50 -4.98 14.66 -2.16
CA ILE A 50 -4.70 16.06 -2.39
C ILE A 50 -4.48 16.79 -1.07
N ASP A 51 -3.45 17.64 -1.03
CA ASP A 51 -3.13 18.53 0.09
C ASP A 51 -2.69 19.87 -0.50
N ASP A 52 -3.52 20.89 -0.35
CA ASP A 52 -3.45 22.13 -1.11
C ASP A 52 -3.42 21.86 -2.63
N ASP A 53 -2.37 22.31 -3.33
CA ASP A 53 -2.19 22.11 -4.77
C ASP A 53 -1.34 20.88 -5.11
N ARG A 54 -1.01 20.03 -4.12
CA ARG A 54 -0.13 18.87 -4.29
C ARG A 54 -0.92 17.58 -4.22
N ILE A 55 -0.62 16.68 -5.14
CA ILE A 55 -1.20 15.33 -5.11
C ILE A 55 -0.14 14.29 -4.78
N TYR A 56 -0.55 13.27 -4.03
CA TYR A 56 0.33 12.23 -3.51
C TYR A 56 -0.28 10.84 -3.76
N ASN A 57 0.60 9.88 -3.98
CA ASN A 57 0.27 8.47 -3.85
C ASN A 57 0.36 8.12 -2.37
N SER A 58 -0.77 7.92 -1.72
CA SER A 58 -0.87 7.79 -0.27
C SER A 58 -1.54 6.50 0.17
N SER A 59 -1.19 6.04 1.36
CA SER A 59 -1.91 5.01 2.08
C SER A 59 -2.52 5.60 3.33
N ILE A 60 -3.80 5.29 3.58
CA ILE A 60 -4.50 5.65 4.82
C ILE A 60 -4.64 4.43 5.71
N THR A 61 -4.63 4.69 7.01
CA THR A 61 -4.98 3.72 8.06
C THR A 61 -6.19 4.24 8.80
N VAL A 62 -7.24 3.44 8.86
CA VAL A 62 -8.48 3.74 9.58
C VAL A 62 -8.88 2.57 10.47
N GLY A 63 -9.59 2.84 11.55
CA GLY A 63 -10.08 1.84 12.48
C GLY A 63 -11.51 2.14 12.95
N PRO A 64 -12.05 1.33 13.89
CA PRO A 64 -13.39 1.51 14.43
C PRO A 64 -13.64 2.89 15.02
N GLU A 65 -12.59 3.51 15.59
CA GLU A 65 -12.65 4.84 16.20
C GLU A 65 -12.42 5.99 15.19
N GLY A 66 -12.15 5.69 13.93
CA GLY A 66 -11.97 6.66 12.85
C GLY A 66 -10.62 6.64 12.17
N PHE A 67 -10.16 7.80 11.71
CA PHE A 67 -8.89 7.98 11.04
C PHE A 67 -7.71 7.87 12.02
N ILE A 68 -6.73 7.03 11.69
CA ILE A 68 -5.55 6.78 12.51
C ILE A 68 -4.34 7.53 11.96
N GLY A 69 -4.15 7.51 10.64
CA GLY A 69 -3.03 8.19 10.01
C GLY A 69 -2.89 7.91 8.52
N ARG A 70 -1.87 8.51 7.94
CA ARG A 70 -1.52 8.34 6.53
C ARG A 70 -0.02 8.17 6.33
N TYR A 71 0.35 7.66 5.17
CA TYR A 71 1.71 7.66 4.65
C TYR A 71 1.70 8.09 3.19
N ARG A 72 2.55 9.05 2.81
CA ARG A 72 2.80 9.49 1.44
C ARG A 72 4.03 8.79 0.89
N LYS A 73 3.87 8.12 -0.22
CA LYS A 73 4.95 7.34 -0.86
C LYS A 73 6.18 8.22 -1.13
N ILE A 74 7.34 7.79 -0.65
CA ILE A 74 8.59 8.53 -0.84
C ILE A 74 9.41 8.01 -2.03
N HIS A 75 9.20 6.77 -2.47
CA HIS A 75 9.87 6.21 -3.64
C HIS A 75 8.88 6.03 -4.79
N LEU A 76 8.73 7.06 -5.60
CA LEU A 76 7.87 7.02 -6.78
C LEU A 76 8.50 6.16 -7.88
N PHE A 77 7.66 5.29 -8.48
CA PHE A 77 8.08 4.39 -9.56
C PHE A 77 7.74 4.97 -10.93
N ASP A 78 8.73 4.91 -11.86
CA ASP A 78 8.56 5.23 -13.28
C ASP A 78 7.78 6.55 -13.50
N THR A 79 6.65 6.49 -14.16
CA THR A 79 5.80 7.64 -14.53
C THR A 79 5.05 8.27 -13.35
N GLU A 80 5.02 7.65 -12.18
CA GLU A 80 4.46 8.28 -10.97
C GLU A 80 5.08 9.65 -10.70
N LYS A 81 6.37 9.83 -11.03
CA LYS A 81 7.11 11.09 -10.86
C LYS A 81 6.54 12.26 -11.67
N ALA A 82 5.77 11.97 -12.71
CA ALA A 82 5.09 12.98 -13.53
C ALA A 82 3.70 13.35 -12.99
N CYS A 83 3.16 12.52 -12.08
CA CYS A 83 1.80 12.67 -11.58
C CYS A 83 1.72 13.03 -10.10
N PHE A 84 2.70 12.62 -9.30
CA PHE A 84 2.66 12.74 -7.84
C PHE A 84 3.86 13.50 -7.28
N HIS A 85 3.63 14.18 -6.18
CA HIS A 85 4.69 14.74 -5.35
C HIS A 85 5.26 13.66 -4.42
N ILE A 86 6.54 13.77 -4.13
CA ILE A 86 7.24 12.85 -3.21
C ILE A 86 6.82 13.15 -1.77
N GLY A 87 6.49 12.09 -1.01
CA GLY A 87 6.31 12.19 0.43
C GLY A 87 7.62 12.59 1.13
N THR A 88 7.53 13.40 2.17
CA THR A 88 8.70 13.91 2.90
C THR A 88 8.81 13.37 4.32
N GLU A 89 7.77 12.71 4.81
CA GLU A 89 7.73 12.12 6.15
C GLU A 89 8.19 10.66 6.11
N PRO A 90 8.91 10.20 7.15
CA PRO A 90 9.30 8.80 7.23
C PRO A 90 8.08 7.87 7.27
N PRO A 91 8.23 6.61 6.82
CA PRO A 91 7.15 5.64 6.86
C PRO A 91 6.70 5.40 8.31
N PRO A 92 5.38 5.48 8.59
CA PRO A 92 4.83 5.43 9.95
C PRO A 92 4.70 4.00 10.48
N VAL A 93 4.68 3.91 11.82
CA VAL A 93 4.26 2.71 12.56
C VAL A 93 3.06 3.09 13.43
N PHE A 94 1.94 2.41 13.25
CA PHE A 94 0.71 2.61 14.00
C PHE A 94 0.48 1.47 15.01
N ASN A 95 -0.10 1.78 16.16
CA ASN A 95 -0.58 0.76 17.08
C ASN A 95 -2.03 0.42 16.71
N LEU A 96 -2.25 -0.78 16.22
CA LEU A 96 -3.57 -1.30 15.84
C LEU A 96 -3.94 -2.44 16.80
N ASN A 97 -4.79 -2.15 17.77
CA ASN A 97 -5.26 -3.11 18.79
C ASN A 97 -4.10 -3.81 19.55
N GLY A 98 -3.02 -3.09 19.84
CA GLY A 98 -1.87 -3.62 20.56
C GLY A 98 -0.72 -4.10 19.68
N THR A 99 -0.96 -4.32 18.38
CA THR A 99 0.07 -4.71 17.39
C THR A 99 0.63 -3.50 16.67
N LYS A 100 1.93 -3.42 16.52
CA LYS A 100 2.61 -2.34 15.79
C LYS A 100 2.71 -2.65 14.30
N VAL A 101 1.98 -1.90 13.50
CA VAL A 101 1.92 -2.09 12.03
C VAL A 101 2.61 -0.93 11.34
N GLY A 102 3.68 -1.22 10.62
CA GLY A 102 4.38 -0.28 9.74
C GLY A 102 3.73 -0.25 8.36
N VAL A 103 3.79 0.89 7.68
CA VAL A 103 3.21 1.04 6.34
C VAL A 103 4.27 1.46 5.34
N MET A 104 4.34 0.76 4.22
CA MET A 104 5.10 1.16 3.03
C MET A 104 4.25 0.90 1.77
N ILE A 105 4.56 1.58 0.66
CA ILE A 105 3.73 1.49 -0.57
C ILE A 105 4.58 0.96 -1.72
N CYS A 106 4.13 -0.14 -2.34
CA CYS A 106 4.61 -0.67 -3.61
C CYS A 106 6.15 -0.60 -3.76
N PHE A 107 6.67 0.27 -4.62
CA PHE A 107 8.10 0.38 -4.95
C PHE A 107 9.03 0.66 -3.77
N ASP A 108 8.51 1.09 -2.61
CA ASP A 108 9.29 1.20 -1.37
C ASP A 108 9.98 -0.12 -1.00
N TRP A 109 9.44 -1.28 -1.44
CA TRP A 109 10.05 -2.59 -1.21
C TRP A 109 11.49 -2.70 -1.72
N ARG A 110 11.82 -1.92 -2.76
CA ARG A 110 13.14 -1.95 -3.39
C ARG A 110 14.24 -1.42 -2.48
N PHE A 111 13.88 -0.58 -1.54
CA PHE A 111 14.78 0.11 -0.63
C PHE A 111 14.77 -0.58 0.74
N PRO A 112 15.83 -1.37 1.07
CA PRO A 112 15.89 -2.08 2.34
C PRO A 112 15.81 -1.13 3.55
N GLU A 113 16.20 0.13 3.38
CA GLU A 113 16.15 1.17 4.40
C GLU A 113 14.73 1.41 4.91
N ILE A 114 13.72 1.25 4.06
CA ILE A 114 12.30 1.43 4.44
C ILE A 114 11.87 0.34 5.42
N ALA A 115 12.06 -0.92 5.05
CA ALA A 115 11.72 -2.03 5.93
C ALA A 115 12.53 -1.99 7.23
N ARG A 116 13.83 -1.64 7.14
CA ARG A 116 14.70 -1.46 8.30
C ARG A 116 14.22 -0.33 9.22
N SER A 117 13.86 0.81 8.65
CA SER A 117 13.33 1.95 9.42
C SER A 117 12.04 1.57 10.17
N LEU A 118 11.11 0.90 9.49
CA LEU A 118 9.87 0.41 10.11
C LEU A 118 10.16 -0.55 11.27
N ALA A 119 11.04 -1.53 11.07
CA ALA A 119 11.42 -2.48 12.12
C ALA A 119 12.10 -1.80 13.32
N LEU A 120 13.02 -0.88 13.07
CA LEU A 120 13.69 -0.11 14.14
C LEU A 120 12.73 0.79 14.93
N ASN A 121 11.64 1.25 14.29
CA ASN A 121 10.54 1.95 14.94
C ASN A 121 9.55 1.00 15.64
N GLY A 122 9.85 -0.30 15.65
CA GLY A 122 9.14 -1.32 16.39
C GLY A 122 7.96 -1.95 15.63
N ALA A 123 7.90 -1.85 14.30
CA ALA A 123 6.90 -2.58 13.53
C ALA A 123 7.07 -4.10 13.72
N GLU A 124 5.97 -4.77 13.98
CA GLU A 124 5.85 -6.23 14.06
C GLU A 124 5.34 -6.78 12.73
N ILE A 125 4.49 -5.99 12.07
CA ILE A 125 3.90 -6.28 10.76
C ILE A 125 4.18 -5.10 9.82
N ILE A 126 4.54 -5.39 8.57
CA ILE A 126 4.59 -4.41 7.49
C ILE A 126 3.37 -4.60 6.58
N ALA A 127 2.49 -3.62 6.54
CA ALA A 127 1.41 -3.53 5.57
C ALA A 127 1.91 -2.88 4.28
N HIS A 128 1.73 -3.57 3.16
CA HIS A 128 2.33 -3.21 1.89
C HIS A 128 1.30 -3.21 0.74
N PRO A 129 0.45 -2.16 0.63
CA PRO A 129 -0.43 -1.98 -0.52
C PRO A 129 0.40 -1.74 -1.79
N SER A 130 0.06 -2.45 -2.88
CA SER A 130 0.90 -2.50 -4.08
C SER A 130 0.11 -2.60 -5.38
N ASN A 131 0.78 -2.18 -6.48
CA ASN A 131 0.42 -2.41 -7.88
C ASN A 131 1.67 -2.90 -8.63
N LEU A 132 2.11 -4.11 -8.34
CA LEU A 132 3.36 -4.67 -8.84
C LEU A 132 3.23 -5.12 -10.30
N VAL A 133 4.14 -4.64 -11.13
CA VAL A 133 4.28 -5.01 -12.54
C VAL A 133 5.59 -5.76 -12.82
N LEU A 134 6.54 -5.77 -11.88
CA LEU A 134 7.83 -6.46 -11.96
C LEU A 134 7.84 -7.69 -11.02
N PRO A 135 8.43 -8.81 -11.43
CA PRO A 135 8.34 -10.09 -10.70
C PRO A 135 9.21 -10.19 -9.45
N HIS A 136 9.99 -9.15 -9.12
CA HIS A 136 11.04 -9.25 -8.10
C HIS A 136 10.54 -9.05 -6.67
N CYS A 137 9.45 -8.31 -6.47
CA CYS A 137 8.97 -7.92 -5.15
C CYS A 137 8.58 -9.11 -4.26
N PRO A 138 7.82 -10.12 -4.74
CA PRO A 138 7.44 -11.26 -3.91
C PRO A 138 8.64 -11.97 -3.27
N GLN A 139 9.72 -12.14 -4.04
CA GLN A 139 10.95 -12.74 -3.54
C GLN A 139 11.74 -11.80 -2.61
N ALA A 140 11.80 -10.51 -2.92
CA ALA A 140 12.50 -9.54 -2.08
C ALA A 140 11.85 -9.39 -0.70
N MET A 141 10.52 -9.46 -0.61
CA MET A 141 9.80 -9.35 0.66
C MET A 141 10.13 -10.49 1.64
N ILE A 142 10.49 -11.68 1.16
CA ILE A 142 10.99 -12.77 2.01
C ILE A 142 12.25 -12.30 2.74
N THR A 143 13.20 -11.71 2.00
CA THR A 143 14.42 -11.16 2.60
C THR A 143 14.12 -10.02 3.57
N ARG A 144 13.18 -9.11 3.23
CA ARG A 144 12.78 -8.01 4.12
C ARG A 144 12.24 -8.52 5.45
N CYS A 145 11.43 -9.59 5.43
CA CYS A 145 10.90 -10.20 6.64
C CYS A 145 12.02 -10.86 7.48
N LEU A 146 12.85 -11.67 6.82
CA LEU A 146 13.93 -12.40 7.48
C LEU A 146 14.96 -11.49 8.15
N GLU A 147 15.46 -10.48 7.43
CA GLU A 147 16.51 -9.58 7.93
C GLU A 147 16.03 -8.59 9.01
N ASN A 148 14.72 -8.34 9.08
CA ASN A 148 14.10 -7.40 10.01
C ASN A 148 13.27 -8.08 11.10
N ARG A 149 13.07 -9.39 11.03
CA ARG A 149 12.28 -10.19 11.98
C ARG A 149 10.85 -9.67 12.13
N VAL A 150 10.19 -9.37 11.00
CA VAL A 150 8.83 -8.83 10.93
C VAL A 150 7.98 -9.67 10.00
N TYR A 151 6.65 -9.66 10.21
CA TYR A 151 5.70 -10.11 9.20
C TYR A 151 5.56 -9.08 8.08
N ALA A 152 5.21 -9.52 6.87
CA ALA A 152 4.78 -8.61 5.82
C ALA A 152 3.51 -9.11 5.14
N ILE A 153 2.57 -8.21 4.92
CA ILE A 153 1.31 -8.45 4.22
C ILE A 153 1.32 -7.58 2.96
N THR A 154 1.59 -8.19 1.81
CA THR A 154 1.54 -7.52 0.51
C THR A 154 0.16 -7.73 -0.10
N ALA A 155 -0.59 -6.65 -0.26
CA ALA A 155 -1.87 -6.65 -0.98
C ALA A 155 -1.66 -6.07 -2.38
N ASN A 156 -1.58 -6.96 -3.37
CA ASN A 156 -1.29 -6.60 -4.76
C ASN A 156 -2.54 -6.66 -5.63
N ARG A 157 -2.42 -6.23 -6.86
CA ARG A 157 -3.46 -6.21 -7.89
C ARG A 157 -3.23 -7.34 -8.90
N VAL A 158 -4.32 -7.87 -9.46
CA VAL A 158 -4.35 -8.78 -10.61
C VAL A 158 -4.88 -8.06 -11.85
N GLY A 159 -4.72 -8.69 -13.01
CA GLY A 159 -5.28 -8.22 -14.28
C GLY A 159 -4.44 -7.14 -14.96
N ASN A 160 -5.11 -6.36 -15.79
CA ASN A 160 -4.46 -5.40 -16.68
C ASN A 160 -5.08 -4.02 -16.55
N GLU A 161 -4.29 -3.00 -16.89
CA GLU A 161 -4.77 -1.63 -17.04
C GLU A 161 -4.26 -1.05 -18.37
N ASN A 162 -5.18 -0.51 -19.18
CA ASN A 162 -4.93 0.07 -20.49
C ASN A 162 -5.42 1.51 -20.63
N ARG A 163 -5.39 2.27 -19.54
CA ARG A 163 -5.88 3.67 -19.50
C ARG A 163 -5.10 4.60 -20.43
N VAL A 164 -3.79 4.36 -20.58
CA VAL A 164 -2.94 5.12 -21.50
C VAL A 164 -2.87 4.37 -22.82
N ALA A 165 -3.17 5.06 -23.92
CA ALA A 165 -3.16 4.47 -25.27
C ALA A 165 -1.80 3.81 -25.56
N ASP A 166 -1.84 2.65 -26.22
CA ASP A 166 -0.70 1.84 -26.63
C ASP A 166 0.16 1.25 -25.48
N GLU A 167 -0.29 1.42 -24.23
CA GLU A 167 0.40 0.86 -23.06
C GLU A 167 -0.56 -0.02 -22.26
N VAL A 168 -0.24 -1.29 -22.13
CA VAL A 168 -0.93 -2.21 -21.23
C VAL A 168 -0.03 -2.56 -20.08
N LEU A 169 -0.45 -2.21 -18.86
CA LEU A 169 0.20 -2.68 -17.64
C LEU A 169 -0.39 -4.01 -17.22
N HIS A 170 0.47 -4.98 -16.97
CA HIS A 170 0.10 -6.28 -16.43
C HIS A 170 0.52 -6.36 -14.97
N PHE A 171 -0.43 -6.55 -14.07
CA PHE A 171 -0.16 -6.73 -12.64
C PHE A 171 0.07 -8.20 -12.35
N ILE A 172 1.09 -8.47 -11.53
CA ILE A 172 1.57 -9.84 -11.31
C ILE A 172 0.77 -10.64 -10.27
N GLY A 173 -0.23 -10.04 -9.62
CA GLY A 173 -0.96 -10.71 -8.54
C GLY A 173 -0.03 -11.10 -7.39
N GLN A 174 -0.12 -12.35 -6.93
CA GLN A 174 0.74 -12.93 -5.91
C GLN A 174 0.75 -12.12 -4.60
N SER A 175 -0.42 -11.61 -4.17
CA SER A 175 -0.56 -11.09 -2.81
C SER A 175 -0.07 -12.14 -1.83
N GLN A 176 0.68 -11.74 -0.79
CA GLN A 176 1.29 -12.74 0.08
C GLN A 176 1.41 -12.26 1.52
N VAL A 177 1.48 -13.22 2.42
CA VAL A 177 1.90 -13.03 3.81
C VAL A 177 3.18 -13.82 4.04
N VAL A 178 4.20 -13.15 4.56
CA VAL A 178 5.51 -13.73 4.89
C VAL A 178 5.76 -13.53 6.37
N ASP A 179 6.28 -14.56 7.04
CA ASP A 179 6.61 -14.54 8.45
C ASP A 179 8.04 -14.01 8.74
N PRO A 180 8.41 -13.80 10.02
CA PRO A 180 9.74 -13.31 10.40
C PRO A 180 10.90 -14.28 10.09
N ASP A 181 10.63 -15.54 9.79
CA ASP A 181 11.62 -16.55 9.39
C ASP A 181 11.75 -16.67 7.87
N GLY A 182 11.01 -15.83 7.12
CA GLY A 182 11.01 -15.82 5.66
C GLY A 182 10.14 -16.91 5.03
N ASN A 183 9.28 -17.57 5.81
CA ASN A 183 8.33 -18.54 5.27
C ASN A 183 7.14 -17.82 4.66
N ILE A 184 6.69 -18.29 3.50
CA ILE A 184 5.46 -17.81 2.87
C ILE A 184 4.30 -18.54 3.55
N LEU A 185 3.52 -17.83 4.37
CA LEU A 185 2.33 -18.39 5.02
C LEU A 185 1.21 -18.58 4.00
N ILE A 186 1.05 -17.62 3.11
CA ILE A 186 0.12 -17.71 1.98
C ILE A 186 0.64 -16.88 0.80
N ARG A 187 0.34 -17.35 -0.41
CA ARG A 187 0.52 -16.59 -1.65
C ARG A 187 -0.70 -16.80 -2.52
N ALA A 188 -1.34 -15.71 -2.88
CA ALA A 188 -2.51 -15.67 -3.74
C ALA A 188 -2.16 -15.93 -5.21
N SER A 189 -3.19 -16.13 -6.03
CA SER A 189 -3.09 -16.33 -7.47
C SER A 189 -2.42 -15.15 -8.18
N GLU A 190 -1.86 -15.43 -9.35
CA GLU A 190 -1.36 -14.41 -10.27
C GLU A 190 -2.48 -13.72 -11.05
N ILE A 191 -3.62 -14.40 -11.21
CA ILE A 191 -4.66 -13.99 -12.15
C ILE A 191 -6.07 -13.90 -11.55
N GLU A 192 -6.32 -14.58 -10.42
CA GLU A 192 -7.65 -14.62 -9.80
C GLU A 192 -7.81 -13.53 -8.74
N GLU A 193 -9.00 -12.92 -8.69
CA GLU A 193 -9.39 -12.06 -7.58
C GLU A 193 -9.76 -12.92 -6.37
N GLU A 194 -9.07 -12.75 -5.26
CA GLU A 194 -9.31 -13.54 -4.05
C GLU A 194 -9.05 -12.74 -2.77
N VAL A 195 -9.69 -13.14 -1.70
CA VAL A 195 -9.44 -12.65 -0.34
C VAL A 195 -8.84 -13.79 0.47
N GLN A 196 -7.68 -13.52 1.05
CA GLN A 196 -6.96 -14.49 1.89
C GLN A 196 -6.96 -14.04 3.35
N ILE A 197 -7.14 -14.98 4.26
CA ILE A 197 -7.12 -14.74 5.71
C ILE A 197 -6.03 -15.62 6.33
N VAL A 198 -5.16 -15.00 7.12
CA VAL A 198 -4.08 -15.67 7.84
C VAL A 198 -4.11 -15.22 9.28
N GLU A 199 -4.05 -16.15 10.20
CA GLU A 199 -3.84 -15.90 11.63
C GLU A 199 -2.34 -15.85 11.91
N ILE A 200 -1.85 -14.78 12.57
CA ILE A 200 -0.43 -14.52 12.87
C ILE A 200 -0.23 -14.03 14.30
#